data_1fd784e5e193ad066f38a8b38be3d402
#
_entry.id   1fd784e5e193ad066f38a8b38be3d402
#
_cell.length_a   1.000
_cell.length_b   1.000
_cell.length_c   1.000
_cell.angle_alpha   90.00
_cell.angle_beta   90.00
_cell.angle_gamma   90.00
#
_symmetry.space_group_name_H-M   'P 1'
#
loop_
_entity.id
_entity.type
_entity.pdbx_description
1 polymer ?
#
loop_
_entity_poly.entity_id
_entity_poly.type
_entity_poly.pdbx_seq_one_letter_code
_entity_poly.pdbx_strand_id
1 'polypeptide(L)'
;MTNTSGTQDKTSAGDPIPPKCSVIEVHVGELKQLFNAIDPSPFRDKDLDPKAEEFIVGWAKELPLDATLALVVDLDREAGLPDEAAVLRDAIHEFFSQRAQAYGRRLRELFRVGRTSLVIGLVALASAIALGDFLAALMKDSRIGEIVRESLTIGGWVSMWRPLEIFLYDW
;
A
#
# COMPACT_ATOMS: atom_id res chain seq x y z
N MET A 1 30.24 -23.83 -18.60
CA MET A 1 31.35 -22.91 -18.88
C MET A 1 30.76 -21.67 -19.50
N THR A 2 30.35 -20.72 -18.73
CA THR A 2 29.97 -19.41 -19.21
C THR A 2 30.41 -18.39 -18.16
N ASN A 3 31.25 -17.61 -18.60
CA ASN A 3 32.17 -16.65 -18.06
C ASN A 3 31.41 -15.51 -17.35
N THR A 4 31.51 -15.46 -16.03
CA THR A 4 31.10 -14.33 -15.23
C THR A 4 32.37 -13.55 -14.83
N SER A 5 32.88 -12.77 -15.76
CA SER A 5 34.03 -11.91 -15.50
C SER A 5 33.84 -10.63 -16.30
N GLY A 6 33.39 -9.60 -15.66
CA GLY A 6 33.30 -8.27 -16.25
C GLY A 6 32.51 -7.26 -15.45
N THR A 7 32.46 -7.41 -14.12
CA THR A 7 32.05 -6.29 -13.30
C THR A 7 33.27 -5.39 -13.18
N GLN A 8 33.36 -4.40 -14.06
CA GLN A 8 34.27 -3.28 -13.90
C GLN A 8 34.02 -2.69 -12.50
N ASP A 9 35.11 -2.46 -11.83
CA ASP A 9 35.25 -1.72 -10.58
C ASP A 9 34.70 -0.27 -10.80
N LYS A 10 33.38 -0.16 -10.85
CA LYS A 10 32.70 1.13 -10.75
C LYS A 10 32.86 1.50 -9.29
N THR A 11 33.50 2.61 -9.02
CA THR A 11 33.65 3.21 -7.70
C THR A 11 32.25 3.32 -7.07
N SER A 12 31.88 2.32 -6.29
CA SER A 12 30.61 2.33 -5.55
C SER A 12 30.81 3.20 -4.33
N ALA A 13 30.12 4.33 -4.28
CA ALA A 13 30.11 5.22 -3.11
C ALA A 13 29.03 4.82 -2.08
N GLY A 14 28.25 3.76 -2.38
CA GLY A 14 27.17 3.27 -1.53
C GLY A 14 27.57 2.15 -0.58
N ASP A 15 26.59 1.68 0.20
CA ASP A 15 26.76 0.54 1.09
C ASP A 15 27.01 -0.77 0.30
N PRO A 16 27.74 -1.74 0.87
CA PRO A 16 27.98 -3.02 0.21
C PRO A 16 26.66 -3.76 0.02
N ILE A 17 26.44 -4.25 -1.20
CA ILE A 17 25.23 -5.00 -1.56
C ILE A 17 25.27 -6.37 -0.86
N PRO A 18 24.25 -6.74 -0.04
CA PRO A 18 24.23 -8.04 0.63
C PRO A 18 24.18 -9.20 -0.37
N PRO A 19 24.91 -10.30 -0.13
CA PRO A 19 24.79 -11.50 -0.95
C PRO A 19 23.37 -12.08 -0.78
N LYS A 20 22.61 -12.24 -1.85
CA LYS A 20 21.23 -12.73 -1.94
C LYS A 20 20.15 -11.64 -1.87
N CYS A 21 20.44 -10.40 -2.19
CA CYS A 21 19.41 -9.40 -2.41
C CYS A 21 19.01 -9.34 -3.89
N SER A 22 17.78 -8.91 -4.13
CA SER A 22 17.30 -8.56 -5.46
C SER A 22 17.69 -7.10 -5.73
N VAL A 23 18.38 -6.86 -6.83
CA VAL A 23 18.91 -5.54 -7.18
C VAL A 23 17.95 -4.86 -8.14
N ILE A 24 17.56 -3.64 -7.83
CA ILE A 24 16.83 -2.73 -8.73
C ILE A 24 17.84 -1.70 -9.22
N GLU A 25 18.10 -1.67 -10.52
CA GLU A 25 19.04 -0.75 -11.15
C GLU A 25 18.28 0.43 -11.78
N VAL A 26 18.69 1.64 -11.43
CA VAL A 26 18.13 2.88 -11.98
C VAL A 26 19.25 3.69 -12.61
N HIS A 27 19.12 3.98 -13.89
CA HIS A 27 20.07 4.80 -14.64
C HIS A 27 19.54 6.21 -14.76
N VAL A 28 20.32 7.20 -14.32
CA VAL A 28 19.99 8.63 -14.46
C VAL A 28 21.21 9.42 -14.88
N GLY A 29 21.00 10.41 -15.74
CA GLY A 29 22.07 11.29 -16.20
C GLY A 29 22.64 12.19 -15.10
N GLU A 30 21.75 12.71 -14.26
CA GLU A 30 22.11 13.57 -13.11
C GLU A 30 21.24 13.20 -11.90
N LEU A 31 21.81 13.27 -10.71
CA LEU A 31 21.15 12.99 -9.45
C LEU A 31 19.83 13.77 -9.25
N LYS A 32 19.79 15.01 -9.76
CA LYS A 32 18.60 15.86 -9.67
C LYS A 32 17.37 15.29 -10.40
N GLN A 33 17.56 14.38 -11.35
CA GLN A 33 16.46 13.77 -12.12
C GLN A 33 15.67 12.75 -11.27
N LEU A 34 16.29 12.25 -10.21
CA LEU A 34 15.63 11.32 -9.28
C LEU A 34 14.63 12.02 -8.36
N PHE A 35 14.77 13.33 -8.19
CA PHE A 35 13.98 14.11 -7.25
C PHE A 35 13.02 15.06 -7.93
N ASN A 36 11.92 15.34 -7.28
CA ASN A 36 10.92 16.28 -7.78
C ASN A 36 11.52 17.68 -7.89
N ALA A 37 11.58 18.21 -9.13
CA ALA A 37 12.14 19.53 -9.41
C ALA A 37 11.32 20.69 -8.79
N ILE A 38 10.05 20.46 -8.51
CA ILE A 38 9.12 21.48 -7.97
C ILE A 38 9.20 21.56 -6.44
N ASP A 39 9.74 20.53 -5.79
CA ASP A 39 9.85 20.48 -4.34
C ASP A 39 10.93 21.47 -3.84
N PRO A 40 10.56 22.49 -3.03
CA PRO A 40 11.50 23.48 -2.50
C PRO A 40 12.29 22.98 -1.30
N SER A 41 12.03 21.76 -0.82
CA SER A 41 12.64 21.20 0.38
C SER A 41 14.16 21.03 0.23
N PRO A 42 14.93 21.03 1.33
CA PRO A 42 16.33 20.65 1.31
C PRO A 42 16.50 19.28 0.68
N PHE A 43 17.65 19.03 0.06
CA PHE A 43 17.91 17.80 -0.70
C PHE A 43 17.63 16.51 0.09
N ARG A 44 17.88 16.52 1.39
CA ARG A 44 17.66 15.39 2.30
C ARG A 44 16.19 15.03 2.49
N ASP A 45 15.31 16.04 2.46
CA ASP A 45 13.87 15.90 2.71
C ASP A 45 13.07 15.98 1.42
N LYS A 46 13.76 15.96 0.27
CA LYS A 46 13.16 16.16 -1.04
C LYS A 46 12.44 14.90 -1.51
N ASP A 47 11.22 15.09 -2.03
CA ASP A 47 10.44 14.00 -2.61
C ASP A 47 11.09 13.44 -3.88
N LEU A 48 11.01 12.13 -4.08
CA LEU A 48 11.36 11.52 -5.36
C LEU A 48 10.43 12.01 -6.47
N ASP A 49 10.96 12.01 -7.70
CA ASP A 49 10.13 12.21 -8.89
C ASP A 49 9.08 11.10 -8.98
N PRO A 50 7.79 11.41 -9.24
CA PRO A 50 6.74 10.41 -9.29
C PRO A 50 7.00 9.26 -10.26
N LYS A 51 7.70 9.51 -11.38
CA LYS A 51 8.05 8.45 -12.34
C LYS A 51 9.16 7.56 -11.82
N ALA A 52 10.13 8.12 -11.08
CA ALA A 52 11.18 7.34 -10.44
C ALA A 52 10.58 6.47 -9.32
N GLU A 53 9.66 7.03 -8.51
CA GLU A 53 8.91 6.25 -7.51
C GLU A 53 8.13 5.10 -8.16
N GLU A 54 7.34 5.39 -9.20
CA GLU A 54 6.54 4.39 -9.91
C GLU A 54 7.42 3.27 -10.50
N PHE A 55 8.54 3.61 -11.10
CA PHE A 55 9.49 2.66 -11.64
C PHE A 55 10.07 1.75 -10.54
N ILE A 56 10.61 2.32 -9.47
CA ILE A 56 11.21 1.55 -8.37
C ILE A 56 10.17 0.64 -7.70
N VAL A 57 9.00 1.18 -7.39
CA VAL A 57 7.91 0.41 -6.74
C VAL A 57 7.35 -0.65 -7.69
N GLY A 58 7.25 -0.35 -9.00
CA GLY A 58 6.84 -1.32 -10.01
C GLY A 58 7.74 -2.55 -10.02
N TRP A 59 9.05 -2.34 -10.13
CA TRP A 59 10.03 -3.42 -10.07
C TRP A 59 10.02 -4.17 -8.74
N ALA A 60 9.90 -3.45 -7.62
CA ALA A 60 9.82 -4.06 -6.30
C ALA A 60 8.62 -5.01 -6.15
N LYS A 61 7.49 -4.70 -6.79
CA LYS A 61 6.27 -5.55 -6.76
C LYS A 61 6.40 -6.84 -7.57
N GLU A 62 7.31 -6.90 -8.55
CA GLU A 62 7.58 -8.10 -9.33
C GLU A 62 8.46 -9.10 -8.58
N LEU A 63 9.11 -8.66 -7.50
CA LEU A 63 10.00 -9.47 -6.69
C LEU A 63 9.24 -10.16 -5.54
N PRO A 64 9.76 -11.28 -5.00
CA PRO A 64 9.16 -11.93 -3.85
C PRO A 64 9.03 -10.98 -2.66
N LEU A 65 7.91 -11.06 -1.94
CA LEU A 65 7.59 -10.15 -0.81
C LEU A 65 8.58 -10.25 0.37
N ASP A 66 9.29 -11.35 0.47
CA ASP A 66 10.31 -11.63 1.49
C ASP A 66 11.74 -11.34 1.01
N ALA A 67 11.90 -10.88 -0.23
CA ALA A 67 13.21 -10.56 -0.77
C ALA A 67 13.80 -9.30 -0.14
N THR A 68 15.08 -9.38 0.22
CA THR A 68 15.85 -8.19 0.56
C THR A 68 16.14 -7.41 -0.73
N LEU A 69 15.79 -6.14 -0.76
CA LEU A 69 15.97 -5.29 -1.94
C LEU A 69 17.19 -4.40 -1.78
N ALA A 70 17.93 -4.23 -2.85
CA ALA A 70 18.98 -3.23 -2.97
C ALA A 70 18.68 -2.33 -4.19
N LEU A 71 18.79 -1.04 -4.00
CA LEU A 71 18.65 -0.04 -5.06
C LEU A 71 20.06 0.43 -5.46
N VAL A 72 20.38 0.25 -6.72
CA VAL A 72 21.61 0.75 -7.34
C VAL A 72 21.24 1.90 -8.26
N VAL A 73 21.83 3.06 -8.02
CA VAL A 73 21.65 4.25 -8.85
C VAL A 73 22.93 4.49 -9.62
N ASP A 74 22.86 4.28 -10.93
CA ASP A 74 23.96 4.57 -11.86
C ASP A 74 23.82 6.01 -12.37
N LEU A 75 24.86 6.81 -12.19
CA LEU A 75 24.94 8.19 -12.63
C LEU A 75 25.89 8.33 -13.82
N ASP A 76 25.46 9.03 -14.88
CA ASP A 76 26.34 9.31 -16.04
C ASP A 76 27.40 10.37 -15.72
N ARG A 77 27.10 11.27 -14.77
CA ARG A 77 28.04 12.27 -14.28
C ARG A 77 28.41 12.01 -12.84
N GLU A 78 29.70 12.07 -12.55
CA GLU A 78 30.18 12.02 -11.17
C GLU A 78 29.49 13.11 -10.35
N ALA A 79 28.94 12.71 -9.23
CA ALA A 79 28.42 13.59 -8.21
C ALA A 79 29.55 14.52 -7.74
N GLY A 80 29.27 15.82 -7.70
CA GLY A 80 30.33 16.83 -7.46
C GLY A 80 30.75 16.97 -6.00
N LEU A 81 30.14 16.24 -5.05
CA LEU A 81 30.39 16.38 -3.61
C LEU A 81 30.69 15.01 -2.97
N PRO A 82 31.70 14.92 -2.10
CA PRO A 82 32.12 13.65 -1.48
C PRO A 82 31.02 13.00 -0.61
N ASP A 83 30.03 13.73 -0.13
CA ASP A 83 28.93 13.24 0.72
C ASP A 83 27.62 12.99 -0.02
N GLU A 84 27.54 13.18 -1.35
CA GLU A 84 26.28 13.05 -2.10
C GLU A 84 25.69 11.64 -2.03
N ALA A 85 26.51 10.60 -2.04
CA ALA A 85 26.03 9.23 -1.94
C ALA A 85 25.35 8.95 -0.59
N ALA A 86 25.93 9.44 0.50
CA ALA A 86 25.34 9.28 1.84
C ALA A 86 24.03 10.07 1.95
N VAL A 87 24.02 11.31 1.46
CA VAL A 87 22.81 12.15 1.45
C VAL A 87 21.73 11.55 0.58
N LEU A 88 22.08 11.01 -0.60
CA LEU A 88 21.15 10.30 -1.47
C LEU A 88 20.52 9.08 -0.78
N ARG A 89 21.37 8.24 -0.17
CA ARG A 89 20.93 7.07 0.58
C ARG A 89 19.93 7.46 1.67
N ASP A 90 20.29 8.45 2.49
CA ASP A 90 19.47 8.91 3.59
C ASP A 90 18.14 9.50 3.09
N ALA A 91 18.15 10.26 2.00
CA ALA A 91 16.95 10.82 1.38
C ALA A 91 16.01 9.71 0.84
N ILE A 92 16.55 8.70 0.15
CA ILE A 92 15.76 7.57 -0.35
C ILE A 92 15.18 6.76 0.79
N HIS A 93 15.96 6.46 1.83
CA HIS A 93 15.49 5.72 3.00
C HIS A 93 14.38 6.47 3.74
N GLU A 94 14.56 7.77 3.94
CA GLU A 94 13.54 8.63 4.60
C GLU A 94 12.26 8.68 3.77
N PHE A 95 12.37 8.89 2.46
CA PHE A 95 11.22 8.91 1.55
C PHE A 95 10.40 7.62 1.63
N PHE A 96 11.04 6.45 1.46
CA PHE A 96 10.31 5.17 1.53
C PHE A 96 9.82 4.83 2.93
N SER A 97 10.53 5.26 3.99
CA SER A 97 10.08 5.11 5.37
C SER A 97 8.78 5.90 5.62
N GLN A 98 8.74 7.15 5.18
CA GLN A 98 7.54 7.99 5.28
C GLN A 98 6.37 7.44 4.46
N ARG A 99 6.65 6.94 3.24
CA ARG A 99 5.66 6.27 2.39
C ARG A 99 5.09 5.02 3.08
N ALA A 100 5.95 4.15 3.59
CA ALA A 100 5.52 2.95 4.30
C ALA A 100 4.65 3.28 5.52
N GLN A 101 5.01 4.30 6.29
CA GLN A 101 4.21 4.77 7.42
C GLN A 101 2.86 5.35 6.97
N ALA A 102 2.82 6.09 5.87
CA ALA A 102 1.58 6.64 5.30
C ALA A 102 0.63 5.53 4.86
N TYR A 103 1.13 4.54 4.13
CA TYR A 103 0.36 3.35 3.75
C TYR A 103 -0.12 2.54 4.96
N GLY A 104 0.75 2.37 5.96
CA GLY A 104 0.37 1.69 7.21
C GLY A 104 -0.71 2.42 8.00
N ARG A 105 -0.73 3.76 7.98
CA ARG A 105 -1.81 4.56 8.59
C ARG A 105 -3.11 4.38 7.82
N ARG A 106 -3.07 4.44 6.49
CA ARG A 106 -4.23 4.28 5.61
C ARG A 106 -4.87 2.90 5.76
N LEU A 107 -4.07 1.84 5.80
CA LEU A 107 -4.55 0.49 6.06
C LEU A 107 -5.25 0.36 7.42
N ARG A 108 -4.65 0.90 8.48
CA ARG A 108 -5.27 0.88 9.83
C ARG A 108 -6.59 1.63 9.87
N GLU A 109 -6.72 2.71 9.13
CA GLU A 109 -7.96 3.47 9.02
C GLU A 109 -9.02 2.68 8.28
N LEU A 110 -8.68 2.06 7.13
CA LEU A 110 -9.56 1.17 6.39
C LEU A 110 -10.08 0.02 7.25
N PHE A 111 -9.21 -0.67 7.97
CA PHE A 111 -9.61 -1.75 8.87
C PHE A 111 -10.49 -1.27 10.03
N ARG A 112 -10.22 -0.08 10.56
CA ARG A 112 -11.07 0.51 11.60
C ARG A 112 -12.46 0.82 11.10
N VAL A 113 -12.57 1.47 9.93
CA VAL A 113 -13.85 1.80 9.30
C VAL A 113 -14.59 0.52 8.91
N GLY A 114 -13.92 -0.44 8.28
CA GLY A 114 -14.50 -1.73 7.89
C GLY A 114 -15.05 -2.50 9.10
N ARG A 115 -14.28 -2.58 10.20
CA ARG A 115 -14.74 -3.23 11.43
C ARG A 115 -15.94 -2.55 12.07
N THR A 116 -15.95 -1.22 12.12
CA THR A 116 -17.10 -0.46 12.65
C THR A 116 -18.32 -0.67 11.77
N SER A 117 -18.17 -0.58 10.46
CA SER A 117 -19.25 -0.81 9.48
C SER A 117 -19.81 -2.23 9.59
N LEU A 118 -18.96 -3.24 9.77
CA LEU A 118 -19.35 -4.63 9.96
C LEU A 118 -20.21 -4.81 11.24
N VAL A 119 -19.79 -4.22 12.35
CA VAL A 119 -20.55 -4.29 13.61
C VAL A 119 -21.92 -3.64 13.45
N ILE A 120 -21.98 -2.46 12.83
CA ILE A 120 -23.25 -1.77 12.56
C ILE A 120 -24.16 -2.64 11.67
N GLY A 121 -23.61 -3.22 10.59
CA GLY A 121 -24.36 -4.10 9.70
C GLY A 121 -24.90 -5.34 10.40
N LEU A 122 -24.10 -5.98 11.25
CA LEU A 122 -24.51 -7.15 12.05
C LEU A 122 -25.62 -6.80 13.05
N VAL A 123 -25.51 -5.67 13.74
CA VAL A 123 -26.55 -5.19 14.66
C VAL A 123 -27.83 -4.90 13.91
N ALA A 124 -27.76 -4.24 12.75
CA ALA A 124 -28.91 -3.95 11.91
C ALA A 124 -29.58 -5.23 11.41
N LEU A 125 -28.81 -6.20 10.94
CA LEU A 125 -29.32 -7.51 10.50
C LEU A 125 -30.01 -8.27 11.66
N ALA A 126 -29.36 -8.36 12.81
CA ALA A 126 -29.91 -9.03 13.98
C ALA A 126 -31.22 -8.36 14.46
N SER A 127 -31.24 -7.02 14.46
CA SER A 127 -32.43 -6.24 14.80
C SER A 127 -33.58 -6.46 13.80
N ALA A 128 -33.28 -6.52 12.51
CA ALA A 128 -34.26 -6.78 11.46
C ALA A 128 -34.87 -8.18 11.59
N ILE A 129 -34.06 -9.20 11.87
CA ILE A 129 -34.53 -10.58 12.10
C ILE A 129 -35.42 -10.65 13.37
N ALA A 130 -34.93 -10.10 14.48
CA ALA A 130 -35.66 -10.12 15.74
C ALA A 130 -37.02 -9.39 15.62
N LEU A 131 -37.02 -8.24 14.95
CA LEU A 131 -38.27 -7.48 14.69
C LEU A 131 -39.21 -8.25 13.76
N GLY A 132 -38.69 -8.93 12.74
CA GLY A 132 -39.47 -9.76 11.82
C GLY A 132 -40.12 -10.92 12.55
N ASP A 133 -39.40 -11.64 13.41
CA ASP A 133 -39.94 -12.73 14.21
C ASP A 133 -41.00 -12.25 15.24
N PHE A 134 -40.71 -11.11 15.88
CA PHE A 134 -41.66 -10.50 16.83
C PHE A 134 -43.00 -10.10 16.15
N LEU A 135 -42.91 -9.44 15.00
CA LEU A 135 -44.10 -9.03 14.25
C LEU A 135 -44.90 -10.24 13.72
N ALA A 136 -44.19 -11.26 13.21
CA ALA A 136 -44.85 -12.50 12.76
C ALA A 136 -45.61 -13.19 13.92
N ALA A 137 -45.00 -13.25 15.12
CA ALA A 137 -45.67 -13.81 16.32
C ALA A 137 -46.89 -13.00 16.74
N LEU A 138 -46.88 -11.67 16.63
CA LEU A 138 -48.05 -10.83 16.91
C LEU A 138 -49.19 -11.06 15.92
N MET A 139 -48.87 -11.34 14.66
CA MET A 139 -49.88 -11.48 13.58
C MET A 139 -50.48 -12.90 13.49
N LYS A 140 -50.23 -13.75 14.46
CA LYS A 140 -50.81 -15.10 14.61
C LYS A 140 -50.84 -15.89 13.30
N ASP A 141 -49.67 -16.22 12.75
CA ASP A 141 -49.50 -17.04 11.54
C ASP A 141 -50.27 -16.56 10.30
N SER A 142 -50.52 -15.27 10.19
CA SER A 142 -51.07 -14.73 8.97
C SER A 142 -50.05 -14.69 7.85
N ARG A 143 -50.49 -14.93 6.60
CA ARG A 143 -49.64 -14.82 5.40
C ARG A 143 -48.90 -13.47 5.29
N ILE A 144 -49.47 -12.44 5.88
CA ILE A 144 -48.88 -11.09 5.94
C ILE A 144 -47.67 -11.07 6.91
N GLY A 145 -47.76 -11.80 8.03
CA GLY A 145 -46.64 -11.92 8.98
C GLY A 145 -45.41 -12.58 8.36
N GLU A 146 -45.58 -13.60 7.53
CA GLU A 146 -44.49 -14.23 6.78
C GLU A 146 -43.84 -13.26 5.80
N ILE A 147 -44.65 -12.53 5.02
CA ILE A 147 -44.13 -11.53 4.05
C ILE A 147 -43.35 -10.43 4.75
N VAL A 148 -43.82 -9.93 5.89
CA VAL A 148 -43.15 -8.90 6.68
C VAL A 148 -41.81 -9.44 7.21
N ARG A 149 -41.77 -10.66 7.72
CA ARG A 149 -40.53 -11.31 8.21
C ARG A 149 -39.50 -11.44 7.09
N GLU A 150 -39.88 -11.95 5.94
CA GLU A 150 -39.00 -12.09 4.79
C GLU A 150 -38.46 -10.74 4.29
N SER A 151 -39.35 -9.74 4.20
CA SER A 151 -38.99 -8.39 3.77
C SER A 151 -37.94 -7.74 4.72
N LEU A 152 -38.14 -7.88 6.03
CA LEU A 152 -37.20 -7.38 7.04
C LEU A 152 -35.88 -8.13 6.99
N THR A 153 -35.90 -9.43 6.77
CA THR A 153 -34.69 -10.23 6.61
C THR A 153 -33.88 -9.80 5.38
N ILE A 154 -34.53 -9.59 4.26
CA ILE A 154 -33.92 -9.09 3.01
C ILE A 154 -33.33 -7.69 3.25
N GLY A 155 -34.09 -6.78 3.90
CA GLY A 155 -33.61 -5.45 4.26
C GLY A 155 -32.36 -5.48 5.18
N GLY A 156 -32.35 -6.42 6.15
CA GLY A 156 -31.21 -6.68 7.00
C GLY A 156 -29.98 -7.14 6.20
N TRP A 157 -30.14 -8.03 5.24
CA TRP A 157 -29.08 -8.46 4.33
C TRP A 157 -28.51 -7.32 3.50
N VAL A 158 -29.36 -6.43 3.00
CA VAL A 158 -28.92 -5.24 2.24
C VAL A 158 -28.03 -4.34 3.09
N SER A 159 -28.26 -4.23 4.40
CA SER A 159 -27.41 -3.45 5.30
C SER A 159 -25.99 -4.01 5.45
N MET A 160 -25.80 -5.31 5.16
CA MET A 160 -24.48 -5.97 5.15
C MET A 160 -23.68 -5.71 3.88
N TRP A 161 -24.29 -5.18 2.83
CA TRP A 161 -23.62 -4.95 1.55
C TRP A 161 -22.43 -3.99 1.67
N ARG A 162 -22.63 -2.89 2.38
CA ARG A 162 -21.59 -1.88 2.58
C ARG A 162 -20.31 -2.40 3.29
N PRO A 163 -20.42 -3.14 4.42
CA PRO A 163 -19.26 -3.80 5.01
C PRO A 163 -18.55 -4.78 4.08
N LEU A 164 -19.32 -5.58 3.33
CA LEU A 164 -18.75 -6.55 2.38
C LEU A 164 -18.03 -5.87 1.23
N GLU A 165 -18.55 -4.77 0.71
CA GLU A 165 -17.92 -3.96 -0.33
C GLU A 165 -16.56 -3.44 0.13
N ILE A 166 -16.45 -2.89 1.34
CA ILE A 166 -15.20 -2.40 1.93
C ILE A 166 -14.16 -3.53 2.02
N PHE A 167 -14.57 -4.73 2.42
CA PHE A 167 -13.66 -5.87 2.54
C PHE A 167 -13.27 -6.52 1.21
N LEU A 168 -14.07 -6.39 0.16
CA LEU A 168 -13.83 -7.05 -1.12
C LEU A 168 -13.18 -6.15 -2.16
N TYR A 169 -13.41 -4.84 -2.10
CA TYR A 169 -13.03 -3.93 -3.19
C TYR A 169 -12.15 -2.75 -2.78
N ASP A 170 -12.11 -2.37 -1.50
CA ASP A 170 -11.34 -1.21 -1.03
C ASP A 170 -9.88 -1.55 -0.59
N TRP A 171 -9.37 -2.68 -1.09
CA TRP A 171 -7.98 -3.13 -0.81
C TRP A 171 -6.95 -2.47 -1.71
#